data_5872ab0b5a29ef127efe7f9d1fe333df
#
_entry.id   5872ab0b5a29ef127efe7f9d1fe333df
#
_cell.length_a   1.000
_cell.length_b   1.000
_cell.length_c   1.000
_cell.angle_alpha   90.00
_cell.angle_beta   90.00
_cell.angle_gamma   90.00
#
_symmetry.space_group_name_H-M   'P 1'
#
loop_
_entity.id
_entity.type
_entity.pdbx_description
1 polymer ?
#
loop_
_entity_poly.entity_id
_entity_poly.type
_entity_poly.pdbx_seq_one_letter_code
_entity_poly.pdbx_strand_id
1 'polypeptide(L)'
;MSGLEETARNHYQNGEYAQALSAWLELSQNFPGRDDYLVSSGNCFDALGDKKAAAGYYLKAHKVNKKSLPALTNLAIACYETGDLKAAEKYSRRALKLDAESLPALINLGNVFYRRKDYAAALQYYRQAAELRPGYYVAEINLANTYFELRDYAAAAKHAESAAALDSGSVQAWTLLGNAALENGVFDAALDAFAKAAEIDSSDPWIYNYLSQAYQKKSLWKEALENGWQAVEKSGGDEAHHINFGYLLYEASLEKADSLCGGYARKWLEKYPENPVVRHMGKALSDGRSAPVAPPGYVRDIFDVFAPDFEQVLHSLEYRAPDLILGFLRDIYGEKKHPKMRILDAGCGTGLCGVFLKKYASFRGLEGVDLSAGMLREAAAKKVYNKLICREITDWLNNVNTRYGLVVSADVFTYIGDLENLFSALFGALKKNGRVIFTVSENSLNDSDWFLHISGRFLHRREYIERLLLQTGFELEKISREKLRNEGNSEVWGYVVAARKQGA
;
A
#
# COMPACT_ATOMS: atom_id res chain seq x y z
N MET A 1 -49.82 23.67 -9.04
CA MET A 1 -48.36 23.74 -8.79
C MET A 1 -47.97 23.02 -7.50
N SER A 2 -48.71 23.17 -6.40
CA SER A 2 -48.37 22.53 -5.12
C SER A 2 -48.43 20.97 -5.13
N GLY A 3 -49.34 20.37 -5.90
CA GLY A 3 -49.53 18.92 -5.88
C GLY A 3 -48.34 18.13 -6.46
N LEU A 4 -47.80 18.47 -7.64
CA LEU A 4 -46.71 17.74 -8.27
C LEU A 4 -45.38 17.94 -7.51
N GLU A 5 -45.13 19.11 -6.97
CA GLU A 5 -43.95 19.38 -6.15
C GLU A 5 -44.00 18.59 -4.82
N GLU A 6 -45.14 18.53 -4.19
CA GLU A 6 -45.38 17.76 -2.98
C GLU A 6 -45.23 16.24 -3.27
N THR A 7 -45.80 15.78 -4.37
CA THR A 7 -45.63 14.38 -4.83
C THR A 7 -44.16 14.05 -5.06
N ALA A 8 -43.39 14.90 -5.74
CA ALA A 8 -41.98 14.71 -5.99
C ALA A 8 -41.16 14.61 -4.70
N ARG A 9 -41.44 15.47 -3.71
CA ARG A 9 -40.81 15.45 -2.39
C ARG A 9 -41.13 14.18 -1.62
N ASN A 10 -42.41 13.75 -1.63
CA ASN A 10 -42.85 12.52 -0.97
C ASN A 10 -42.15 11.29 -1.58
N HIS A 11 -42.09 11.17 -2.91
CA HIS A 11 -41.33 10.09 -3.56
C HIS A 11 -39.87 10.09 -3.15
N TYR A 12 -39.23 11.26 -3.10
CA TYR A 12 -37.83 11.36 -2.68
C TYR A 12 -37.62 10.91 -1.23
N GLN A 13 -38.50 11.34 -0.31
CA GLN A 13 -38.44 10.95 1.11
C GLN A 13 -38.68 9.46 1.32
N ASN A 14 -39.50 8.84 0.46
CA ASN A 14 -39.79 7.40 0.49
C ASN A 14 -38.71 6.53 -0.20
N GLY A 15 -37.63 7.15 -0.73
CA GLY A 15 -36.58 6.44 -1.47
C GLY A 15 -36.97 6.07 -2.91
N GLU A 16 -38.10 6.54 -3.40
CA GLU A 16 -38.61 6.29 -4.75
C GLU A 16 -37.99 7.31 -5.76
N TYR A 17 -36.66 7.27 -5.87
CA TYR A 17 -35.87 8.30 -6.56
C TYR A 17 -36.19 8.43 -8.05
N ALA A 18 -36.58 7.33 -8.71
CA ALA A 18 -36.94 7.35 -10.13
C ALA A 18 -38.27 8.12 -10.38
N GLN A 19 -39.27 7.91 -9.50
CA GLN A 19 -40.52 8.61 -9.53
C GLN A 19 -40.35 10.09 -9.20
N ALA A 20 -39.56 10.38 -8.14
CA ALA A 20 -39.20 11.73 -7.78
C ALA A 20 -38.51 12.46 -8.94
N LEU A 21 -37.57 11.80 -9.60
CA LEU A 21 -36.82 12.34 -10.74
C LEU A 21 -37.75 12.72 -11.90
N SER A 22 -38.70 11.84 -12.25
CA SER A 22 -39.67 12.11 -13.32
C SER A 22 -40.47 13.40 -13.05
N ALA A 23 -40.97 13.56 -11.82
CA ALA A 23 -41.71 14.72 -11.40
C ALA A 23 -40.87 16.01 -11.36
N TRP A 24 -39.62 15.93 -10.85
CA TRP A 24 -38.70 17.06 -10.84
C TRP A 24 -38.27 17.49 -12.25
N LEU A 25 -38.10 16.55 -13.18
CA LEU A 25 -37.80 16.86 -14.58
C LEU A 25 -38.96 17.60 -15.26
N GLU A 26 -40.20 17.15 -15.06
CA GLU A 26 -41.37 17.79 -15.55
C GLU A 26 -41.49 19.24 -14.99
N LEU A 27 -41.32 19.42 -13.69
CA LEU A 27 -41.32 20.73 -13.05
C LEU A 27 -40.21 21.62 -13.60
N SER A 28 -39.00 21.10 -13.82
CA SER A 28 -37.89 21.88 -14.37
C SER A 28 -38.08 22.29 -15.82
N GLN A 29 -38.83 21.53 -16.62
CA GLN A 29 -39.22 21.88 -17.98
C GLN A 29 -40.29 22.95 -17.98
N ASN A 30 -41.31 22.84 -17.11
CA ASN A 30 -42.41 23.79 -17.02
C ASN A 30 -41.98 25.13 -16.38
N PHE A 31 -40.92 25.11 -15.55
CA PHE A 31 -40.42 26.27 -14.82
C PHE A 31 -38.88 26.38 -14.94
N PRO A 32 -38.34 26.72 -16.13
CA PRO A 32 -36.90 26.70 -16.41
C PRO A 32 -36.08 27.71 -15.61
N GLY A 33 -36.71 28.71 -14.98
CA GLY A 33 -36.06 29.67 -14.08
C GLY A 33 -35.90 29.21 -12.63
N ARG A 34 -36.39 28.03 -12.25
CA ARG A 34 -36.34 27.47 -10.91
C ARG A 34 -35.12 26.53 -10.78
N ASP A 35 -34.05 27.07 -10.21
CA ASP A 35 -32.80 26.32 -9.99
C ASP A 35 -32.97 25.20 -8.94
N ASP A 36 -33.86 25.35 -7.99
CA ASP A 36 -34.17 24.35 -6.96
C ASP A 36 -34.74 23.04 -7.54
N TYR A 37 -35.54 23.09 -8.61
CA TYR A 37 -36.02 21.89 -9.29
C TYR A 37 -34.89 21.14 -10.01
N LEU A 38 -33.94 21.89 -10.59
CA LEU A 38 -32.75 21.31 -11.20
C LEU A 38 -31.81 20.70 -10.14
N VAL A 39 -31.67 21.35 -8.98
CA VAL A 39 -30.92 20.77 -7.82
C VAL A 39 -31.60 19.49 -7.38
N SER A 40 -32.91 19.45 -7.21
CA SER A 40 -33.68 18.31 -6.80
C SER A 40 -33.55 17.15 -7.81
N SER A 41 -33.58 17.45 -9.11
CA SER A 41 -33.31 16.46 -10.16
C SER A 41 -31.88 15.91 -10.05
N GLY A 42 -30.89 16.76 -9.78
CA GLY A 42 -29.51 16.37 -9.52
C GLY A 42 -29.39 15.43 -8.31
N ASN A 43 -30.09 15.76 -7.21
CA ASN A 43 -30.12 14.91 -6.02
C ASN A 43 -30.72 13.53 -6.29
N CYS A 44 -31.75 13.44 -7.14
CA CYS A 44 -32.30 12.16 -7.56
C CYS A 44 -31.30 11.32 -8.38
N PHE A 45 -30.60 11.95 -9.34
CA PHE A 45 -29.57 11.26 -10.11
C PHE A 45 -28.43 10.78 -9.21
N ASP A 46 -28.06 11.60 -8.23
CA ASP A 46 -27.04 11.23 -7.23
C ASP A 46 -27.46 10.02 -6.41
N ALA A 47 -28.68 10.01 -5.90
CA ALA A 47 -29.25 8.88 -5.16
C ALA A 47 -29.40 7.60 -6.00
N LEU A 48 -29.62 7.74 -7.32
CA LEU A 48 -29.65 6.62 -8.28
C LEU A 48 -28.25 6.16 -8.73
N GLY A 49 -27.18 6.79 -8.25
CA GLY A 49 -25.80 6.45 -8.58
C GLY A 49 -25.27 7.07 -9.87
N ASP A 50 -26.08 7.82 -10.63
CA ASP A 50 -25.61 8.54 -11.82
C ASP A 50 -24.97 9.88 -11.46
N LYS A 51 -23.75 9.80 -10.91
CA LYS A 51 -22.95 10.97 -10.49
C LYS A 51 -22.69 11.97 -11.64
N LYS A 52 -22.56 11.45 -12.87
CA LYS A 52 -22.32 12.30 -14.05
C LYS A 52 -23.54 13.13 -14.43
N ALA A 53 -24.71 12.53 -14.44
CA ALA A 53 -25.97 13.25 -14.66
C ALA A 53 -26.22 14.24 -13.52
N ALA A 54 -26.03 13.85 -12.25
CA ALA A 54 -26.15 14.73 -11.09
C ALA A 54 -25.30 15.99 -11.26
N ALA A 55 -24.00 15.86 -11.54
CA ALA A 55 -23.11 17.01 -11.80
C ALA A 55 -23.61 17.89 -12.94
N GLY A 56 -24.13 17.29 -14.01
CA GLY A 56 -24.74 18.01 -15.13
C GLY A 56 -25.93 18.86 -14.72
N TYR A 57 -26.80 18.36 -13.85
CA TYR A 57 -27.97 19.08 -13.36
C TYR A 57 -27.60 20.17 -12.35
N TYR A 58 -26.66 19.94 -11.45
CA TYR A 58 -26.13 20.98 -10.57
C TYR A 58 -25.47 22.13 -11.36
N LEU A 59 -24.78 21.82 -12.47
CA LEU A 59 -24.22 22.83 -13.35
C LEU A 59 -25.31 23.62 -14.07
N LYS A 60 -26.41 22.98 -14.52
CA LYS A 60 -27.59 23.67 -15.08
C LYS A 60 -28.21 24.60 -14.04
N ALA A 61 -28.45 24.12 -12.82
CA ALA A 61 -28.97 24.94 -11.72
C ALA A 61 -28.07 26.14 -11.45
N HIS A 62 -26.76 25.95 -11.39
CA HIS A 62 -25.81 27.07 -11.24
C HIS A 62 -25.81 28.07 -12.41
N LYS A 63 -26.08 27.62 -13.64
CA LYS A 63 -26.23 28.53 -14.80
C LYS A 63 -27.49 29.37 -14.70
N VAL A 64 -28.60 28.82 -14.21
CA VAL A 64 -29.86 29.50 -13.96
C VAL A 64 -29.69 30.51 -12.82
N ASN A 65 -29.14 30.08 -11.70
CA ASN A 65 -28.91 30.91 -10.53
C ASN A 65 -27.45 30.80 -10.04
N LYS A 66 -26.63 31.78 -10.39
CA LYS A 66 -25.20 31.80 -10.00
C LYS A 66 -24.98 31.97 -8.49
N LYS A 67 -26.03 32.30 -7.72
CA LYS A 67 -26.02 32.49 -6.27
C LYS A 67 -26.74 31.36 -5.55
N SER A 68 -27.11 30.27 -6.23
CA SER A 68 -27.69 29.09 -5.61
C SER A 68 -26.65 28.36 -4.74
N LEU A 69 -26.79 28.48 -3.44
CA LEU A 69 -25.89 27.83 -2.49
C LEU A 69 -25.97 26.31 -2.60
N PRO A 70 -27.17 25.67 -2.67
CA PRO A 70 -27.25 24.23 -2.88
C PRO A 70 -26.60 23.75 -4.18
N ALA A 71 -26.79 24.48 -5.29
CA ALA A 71 -26.18 24.15 -6.56
C ALA A 71 -24.64 24.22 -6.50
N LEU A 72 -24.09 25.21 -5.81
CA LEU A 72 -22.63 25.38 -5.64
C LEU A 72 -22.03 24.26 -4.75
N THR A 73 -22.68 23.96 -3.64
CA THR A 73 -22.20 22.94 -2.69
C THR A 73 -22.26 21.54 -3.31
N ASN A 74 -23.37 21.18 -3.95
CA ASN A 74 -23.52 19.88 -4.59
C ASN A 74 -22.58 19.71 -5.81
N LEU A 75 -22.39 20.80 -6.58
CA LEU A 75 -21.43 20.79 -7.69
C LEU A 75 -19.99 20.65 -7.18
N ALA A 76 -19.66 21.23 -6.03
CA ALA A 76 -18.35 21.07 -5.42
C ALA A 76 -18.11 19.61 -4.98
N ILE A 77 -19.12 18.95 -4.38
CA ILE A 77 -19.05 17.53 -3.99
C ILE A 77 -18.84 16.66 -5.25
N ALA A 78 -19.66 16.86 -6.28
CA ALA A 78 -19.56 16.08 -7.52
C ALA A 78 -18.19 16.25 -8.22
N CYS A 79 -17.62 17.47 -8.20
CA CYS A 79 -16.26 17.71 -8.71
C CYS A 79 -15.20 17.01 -7.86
N TYR A 80 -15.35 16.99 -6.53
CA TYR A 80 -14.45 16.28 -5.64
C TYR A 80 -14.46 14.76 -5.90
N GLU A 81 -15.64 14.17 -6.02
CA GLU A 81 -15.81 12.73 -6.28
C GLU A 81 -15.21 12.32 -7.64
N THR A 82 -15.33 13.17 -8.66
CA THR A 82 -14.75 12.94 -9.99
C THR A 82 -13.25 13.29 -10.08
N GLY A 83 -12.65 13.78 -8.99
CA GLY A 83 -11.21 14.10 -8.92
C GLY A 83 -10.84 15.49 -9.46
N ASP A 84 -11.79 16.30 -9.92
CA ASP A 84 -11.52 17.71 -10.29
C ASP A 84 -11.44 18.61 -9.05
N LEU A 85 -10.32 18.45 -8.31
CA LEU A 85 -10.08 19.22 -7.09
C LEU A 85 -10.02 20.73 -7.31
N LYS A 86 -9.65 21.19 -8.52
CA LYS A 86 -9.62 22.62 -8.83
C LYS A 86 -11.04 23.19 -8.94
N ALA A 87 -11.93 22.48 -9.62
CA ALA A 87 -13.33 22.89 -9.71
C ALA A 87 -14.02 22.77 -8.34
N ALA A 88 -13.79 21.70 -7.59
CA ALA A 88 -14.32 21.53 -6.24
C ALA A 88 -13.96 22.71 -5.32
N GLU A 89 -12.68 23.10 -5.29
CA GLU A 89 -12.21 24.27 -4.54
C GLU A 89 -12.90 25.56 -5.00
N LYS A 90 -12.97 25.80 -6.32
CA LYS A 90 -13.59 27.00 -6.90
C LYS A 90 -15.05 27.16 -6.46
N TYR A 91 -15.83 26.09 -6.54
CA TYR A 91 -17.25 26.13 -6.19
C TYR A 91 -17.47 26.25 -4.69
N SER A 92 -16.69 25.54 -3.87
CA SER A 92 -16.76 25.66 -2.40
C SER A 92 -16.40 27.07 -1.92
N ARG A 93 -15.33 27.70 -2.48
CA ARG A 93 -14.98 29.09 -2.15
C ARG A 93 -16.06 30.08 -2.58
N ARG A 94 -16.77 29.80 -3.69
CA ARG A 94 -17.92 30.65 -4.09
C ARG A 94 -19.11 30.45 -3.16
N ALA A 95 -19.36 29.25 -2.68
CA ALA A 95 -20.38 28.98 -1.67
C ALA A 95 -20.10 29.77 -0.38
N LEU A 96 -18.85 29.72 0.13
CA LEU A 96 -18.45 30.49 1.32
C LEU A 96 -18.49 32.00 1.14
N LYS A 97 -18.37 32.54 -0.09
CA LYS A 97 -18.58 33.96 -0.35
C LYS A 97 -20.05 34.36 -0.26
N LEU A 98 -20.97 33.45 -0.44
CA LEU A 98 -22.41 33.70 -0.32
C LEU A 98 -22.89 33.47 1.12
N ASP A 99 -22.33 32.46 1.77
CA ASP A 99 -22.60 32.05 3.15
C ASP A 99 -21.32 31.56 3.79
N ALA A 100 -20.70 32.39 4.64
CA ALA A 100 -19.45 32.10 5.30
C ALA A 100 -19.56 30.94 6.33
N GLU A 101 -20.78 30.63 6.77
CA GLU A 101 -21.09 29.59 7.75
C GLU A 101 -21.58 28.28 7.10
N SER A 102 -21.49 28.17 5.76
CA SER A 102 -21.91 26.97 5.04
C SER A 102 -21.07 25.75 5.41
N LEU A 103 -21.59 24.92 6.32
CA LEU A 103 -20.93 23.68 6.75
C LEU A 103 -20.54 22.77 5.56
N PRO A 104 -21.42 22.51 4.55
CA PRO A 104 -21.02 21.70 3.40
C PRO A 104 -19.85 22.27 2.63
N ALA A 105 -19.78 23.61 2.49
CA ALA A 105 -18.68 24.24 1.76
C ALA A 105 -17.36 24.20 2.53
N LEU A 106 -17.41 24.35 3.86
CA LEU A 106 -16.25 24.19 4.74
C LEU A 106 -15.71 22.75 4.69
N ILE A 107 -16.58 21.75 4.87
CA ILE A 107 -16.20 20.33 4.80
C ILE A 107 -15.60 20.01 3.41
N ASN A 108 -16.21 20.46 2.32
CA ASN A 108 -15.70 20.22 0.98
C ASN A 108 -14.31 20.84 0.74
N LEU A 109 -14.05 22.04 1.26
CA LEU A 109 -12.71 22.64 1.19
C LEU A 109 -11.71 21.83 2.02
N GLY A 110 -12.08 21.46 3.23
CA GLY A 110 -11.26 20.57 4.05
C GLY A 110 -10.89 19.29 3.30
N ASN A 111 -11.88 18.61 2.69
CA ASN A 111 -11.67 17.40 1.90
C ASN A 111 -10.73 17.63 0.70
N VAL A 112 -10.86 18.76 -0.01
CA VAL A 112 -9.97 19.11 -1.14
C VAL A 112 -8.53 19.25 -0.66
N PHE A 113 -8.29 19.96 0.43
CA PHE A 113 -6.95 20.14 0.99
C PHE A 113 -6.38 18.84 1.57
N TYR A 114 -7.19 18.04 2.27
CA TYR A 114 -6.81 16.73 2.75
C TYR A 114 -6.32 15.82 1.61
N ARG A 115 -7.07 15.76 0.50
CA ARG A 115 -6.70 14.95 -0.68
C ARG A 115 -5.43 15.44 -1.38
N ARG A 116 -5.10 16.73 -1.25
CA ARG A 116 -3.83 17.32 -1.69
C ARG A 116 -2.69 17.12 -0.68
N LYS A 117 -2.96 16.47 0.44
CA LYS A 117 -2.04 16.30 1.59
C LYS A 117 -1.64 17.63 2.25
N ASP A 118 -2.39 18.69 2.05
CA ASP A 118 -2.27 19.96 2.79
C ASP A 118 -3.14 19.88 4.06
N TYR A 119 -2.66 19.07 4.99
CA TYR A 119 -3.39 18.76 6.22
C TYR A 119 -3.57 19.98 7.13
N ALA A 120 -2.62 20.93 7.09
CA ALA A 120 -2.72 22.16 7.86
C ALA A 120 -3.90 23.03 7.38
N ALA A 121 -4.06 23.19 6.07
CA ALA A 121 -5.21 23.89 5.50
C ALA A 121 -6.53 23.12 5.74
N ALA A 122 -6.51 21.78 5.63
CA ALA A 122 -7.70 20.97 5.93
C ALA A 122 -8.20 21.17 7.37
N LEU A 123 -7.30 21.13 8.35
CA LEU A 123 -7.63 21.38 9.76
C LEU A 123 -8.32 22.72 10.00
N GLN A 124 -7.90 23.79 9.30
CA GLN A 124 -8.53 25.11 9.45
C GLN A 124 -10.03 25.06 9.12
N TYR A 125 -10.37 24.42 8.00
CA TYR A 125 -11.76 24.33 7.56
C TYR A 125 -12.61 23.38 8.40
N TYR A 126 -12.05 22.24 8.82
CA TYR A 126 -12.76 21.30 9.68
C TYR A 126 -12.98 21.85 11.10
N ARG A 127 -12.00 22.55 11.66
CA ARG A 127 -12.16 23.26 12.95
C ARG A 127 -13.25 24.33 12.85
N GLN A 128 -13.26 25.13 11.79
CA GLN A 128 -14.31 26.14 11.55
C GLN A 128 -15.70 25.48 11.52
N ALA A 129 -15.84 24.33 10.84
CA ALA A 129 -17.10 23.59 10.81
C ALA A 129 -17.51 23.06 12.19
N ALA A 130 -16.55 22.55 13.00
CA ALA A 130 -16.80 22.10 14.36
C ALA A 130 -17.14 23.24 15.32
N GLU A 131 -16.56 24.41 15.17
CA GLU A 131 -16.87 25.63 15.93
C GLU A 131 -18.27 26.14 15.65
N LEU A 132 -18.66 26.18 14.35
CA LEU A 132 -20.00 26.61 13.92
C LEU A 132 -21.10 25.64 14.40
N ARG A 133 -20.79 24.36 14.43
CA ARG A 133 -21.71 23.31 14.90
C ARG A 133 -20.99 22.34 15.81
N PRO A 134 -20.94 22.63 17.13
CA PRO A 134 -20.42 21.68 18.12
C PRO A 134 -21.19 20.36 18.04
N GLY A 135 -20.45 19.24 18.10
CA GLY A 135 -21.04 17.91 17.93
C GLY A 135 -21.42 17.57 16.48
N TYR A 136 -20.77 18.17 15.50
CA TYR A 136 -20.97 17.79 14.10
C TYR A 136 -20.08 16.57 13.75
N TYR A 137 -20.69 15.38 13.71
CA TYR A 137 -20.01 14.12 13.45
C TYR A 137 -19.01 14.18 12.28
N VAL A 138 -19.43 14.77 11.13
CA VAL A 138 -18.60 14.85 9.94
C VAL A 138 -17.35 15.70 10.17
N ALA A 139 -17.42 16.74 10.98
CA ALA A 139 -16.23 17.53 11.31
C ALA A 139 -15.31 16.76 12.26
N GLU A 140 -15.86 16.10 13.28
CA GLU A 140 -15.07 15.31 14.23
C GLU A 140 -14.33 14.16 13.56
N ILE A 141 -14.98 13.40 12.69
CA ILE A 141 -14.34 12.28 11.98
C ILE A 141 -13.25 12.76 11.00
N ASN A 142 -13.46 13.91 10.34
CA ASN A 142 -12.47 14.48 9.44
C ASN A 142 -11.27 15.10 10.19
N LEU A 143 -11.51 15.70 11.35
CA LEU A 143 -10.45 16.16 12.25
C LEU A 143 -9.61 14.98 12.73
N ALA A 144 -10.26 13.91 13.20
CA ALA A 144 -9.59 12.70 13.66
C ALA A 144 -8.69 12.10 12.57
N ASN A 145 -9.22 11.92 11.35
CA ASN A 145 -8.44 11.43 10.21
C ASN A 145 -7.25 12.35 9.88
N THR A 146 -7.47 13.68 9.93
CA THR A 146 -6.41 14.63 9.57
C THR A 146 -5.30 14.67 10.61
N TYR A 147 -5.64 14.59 11.90
CA TYR A 147 -4.64 14.46 12.96
C TYR A 147 -3.89 13.13 12.89
N PHE A 148 -4.57 12.04 12.53
CA PHE A 148 -3.93 10.75 12.31
C PHE A 148 -2.86 10.81 11.21
N GLU A 149 -3.17 11.43 10.07
CA GLU A 149 -2.21 11.64 8.99
C GLU A 149 -1.03 12.55 9.39
N LEU A 150 -1.26 13.50 10.29
CA LEU A 150 -0.21 14.34 10.89
C LEU A 150 0.58 13.63 11.99
N ARG A 151 0.23 12.39 12.33
CA ARG A 151 0.78 11.60 13.43
C ARG A 151 0.58 12.21 14.83
N ASP A 152 -0.38 13.12 14.97
CA ASP A 152 -0.86 13.58 16.27
C ASP A 152 -1.96 12.61 16.75
N TYR A 153 -1.51 11.44 17.16
CA TYR A 153 -2.42 10.34 17.52
C TYR A 153 -3.25 10.63 18.75
N ALA A 154 -2.76 11.46 19.67
CA ALA A 154 -3.50 11.89 20.83
C ALA A 154 -4.71 12.78 20.45
N ALA A 155 -4.49 13.76 19.57
CA ALA A 155 -5.58 14.58 19.03
C ALA A 155 -6.53 13.76 18.15
N ALA A 156 -6.01 12.84 17.35
CA ALA A 156 -6.82 11.93 16.54
C ALA A 156 -7.76 11.09 17.40
N ALA A 157 -7.25 10.46 18.47
CA ALA A 157 -8.05 9.67 19.40
C ALA A 157 -9.15 10.50 20.06
N LYS A 158 -8.84 11.71 20.52
CA LYS A 158 -9.83 12.62 21.14
C LYS A 158 -11.00 12.94 20.19
N HIS A 159 -10.72 13.28 18.92
CA HIS A 159 -11.76 13.60 17.96
C HIS A 159 -12.51 12.35 17.50
N ALA A 160 -11.83 11.19 17.38
CA ALA A 160 -12.48 9.92 17.07
C ALA A 160 -13.43 9.47 18.21
N GLU A 161 -13.04 9.66 19.46
CA GLU A 161 -13.89 9.42 20.64
C GLU A 161 -15.15 10.32 20.62
N SER A 162 -14.97 11.61 20.31
CA SER A 162 -16.08 12.54 20.10
C SER A 162 -17.02 12.05 19.00
N ALA A 163 -16.50 11.58 17.89
CA ALA A 163 -17.29 11.04 16.79
C ALA A 163 -18.04 9.76 17.20
N ALA A 164 -17.39 8.84 17.91
CA ALA A 164 -18.02 7.62 18.42
C ALA A 164 -19.12 7.90 19.48
N ALA A 165 -18.95 8.95 20.27
CA ALA A 165 -19.99 9.39 21.20
C ALA A 165 -21.21 9.99 20.50
N LEU A 166 -21.01 10.66 19.34
CA LEU A 166 -22.09 11.23 18.52
C LEU A 166 -22.84 10.17 17.72
N ASP A 167 -22.14 9.15 17.27
CA ASP A 167 -22.70 7.99 16.57
C ASP A 167 -22.04 6.70 17.07
N SER A 168 -22.64 6.13 18.10
CA SER A 168 -22.14 4.88 18.71
C SER A 168 -22.26 3.65 17.80
N GLY A 169 -23.04 3.72 16.72
CA GLY A 169 -23.14 2.71 15.67
C GLY A 169 -22.09 2.83 14.55
N SER A 170 -21.23 3.83 14.61
CA SER A 170 -20.22 4.05 13.58
C SER A 170 -18.99 3.15 13.74
N VAL A 171 -18.90 2.10 12.93
CA VAL A 171 -17.68 1.27 12.82
C VAL A 171 -16.45 2.13 12.51
N GLN A 172 -16.62 3.11 11.61
CA GLN A 172 -15.53 4.00 11.23
C GLN A 172 -14.95 4.79 12.40
N ALA A 173 -15.80 5.34 13.26
CA ALA A 173 -15.35 6.13 14.41
C ALA A 173 -14.60 5.26 15.43
N TRP A 174 -15.14 4.08 15.75
CA TRP A 174 -14.50 3.13 16.65
C TRP A 174 -13.19 2.59 16.10
N THR A 175 -13.14 2.25 14.80
CA THR A 175 -11.89 1.78 14.15
C THR A 175 -10.82 2.88 14.15
N LEU A 176 -11.20 4.13 13.87
CA LEU A 176 -10.26 5.24 13.90
C LEU A 176 -9.75 5.54 15.31
N LEU A 177 -10.62 5.45 16.33
CA LEU A 177 -10.22 5.57 17.73
C LEU A 177 -9.23 4.47 18.10
N GLY A 178 -9.52 3.22 17.72
CA GLY A 178 -8.64 2.08 17.95
C GLY A 178 -7.28 2.25 17.28
N ASN A 179 -7.25 2.67 16.03
CA ASN A 179 -6.00 2.90 15.29
C ASN A 179 -5.18 4.04 15.94
N ALA A 180 -5.83 5.15 16.30
CA ALA A 180 -5.15 6.26 16.95
C ALA A 180 -4.60 5.86 18.34
N ALA A 181 -5.33 5.08 19.12
CA ALA A 181 -4.88 4.56 20.41
C ALA A 181 -3.72 3.56 20.23
N LEU A 182 -3.77 2.69 19.20
CA LEU A 182 -2.73 1.72 18.89
C LEU A 182 -1.41 2.43 18.55
N GLU A 183 -1.46 3.40 17.65
CA GLU A 183 -0.28 4.18 17.25
C GLU A 183 0.26 5.08 18.38
N ASN A 184 -0.63 5.51 19.28
CA ASN A 184 -0.24 6.26 20.49
C ASN A 184 0.29 5.36 21.63
N GLY A 185 0.32 4.04 21.44
CA GLY A 185 0.82 3.08 22.42
C GLY A 185 -0.16 2.76 23.56
N VAL A 186 -1.43 3.16 23.46
CA VAL A 186 -2.48 2.92 24.48
C VAL A 186 -3.28 1.66 24.09
N PHE A 187 -2.61 0.51 24.19
CA PHE A 187 -3.11 -0.75 23.62
C PHE A 187 -4.43 -1.23 24.20
N ASP A 188 -4.70 -1.00 25.49
CA ASP A 188 -5.98 -1.40 26.10
C ASP A 188 -7.14 -0.60 25.52
N ALA A 189 -6.99 0.72 25.35
CA ALA A 189 -7.99 1.55 24.70
C ALA A 189 -8.20 1.17 23.22
N ALA A 190 -7.13 0.75 22.52
CA ALA A 190 -7.24 0.24 21.16
C ALA A 190 -8.09 -1.04 21.11
N LEU A 191 -7.83 -1.99 22.02
CA LEU A 191 -8.61 -3.23 22.12
C LEU A 191 -10.08 -2.97 22.40
N ASP A 192 -10.39 -2.08 23.35
CA ASP A 192 -11.77 -1.72 23.68
C ASP A 192 -12.50 -1.10 22.48
N ALA A 193 -11.83 -0.20 21.74
CA ALA A 193 -12.41 0.44 20.56
C ALA A 193 -12.63 -0.56 19.42
N PHE A 194 -11.67 -1.42 19.13
CA PHE A 194 -11.83 -2.45 18.09
C PHE A 194 -12.87 -3.50 18.48
N ALA A 195 -13.01 -3.84 19.78
CA ALA A 195 -14.06 -4.73 20.25
C ALA A 195 -15.45 -4.11 19.99
N LYS A 196 -15.62 -2.79 20.23
CA LYS A 196 -16.87 -2.08 19.90
C LYS A 196 -17.15 -2.09 18.40
N ALA A 197 -16.13 -1.89 17.56
CA ALA A 197 -16.28 -2.01 16.11
C ALA A 197 -16.74 -3.44 15.71
N ALA A 198 -16.16 -4.48 16.31
CA ALA A 198 -16.53 -5.87 16.07
C ALA A 198 -17.96 -6.24 16.57
N GLU A 199 -18.43 -5.62 17.64
CA GLU A 199 -19.82 -5.76 18.12
C GLU A 199 -20.83 -5.19 17.09
N ILE A 200 -20.45 -4.11 16.38
CA ILE A 200 -21.29 -3.46 15.36
C ILE A 200 -21.24 -4.22 14.05
N ASP A 201 -20.03 -4.52 13.55
CA ASP A 201 -19.82 -5.31 12.35
C ASP A 201 -18.82 -6.45 12.61
N SER A 202 -19.36 -7.63 12.91
CA SER A 202 -18.56 -8.83 13.11
C SER A 202 -18.12 -9.49 11.80
N SER A 203 -18.48 -8.96 10.63
CA SER A 203 -18.13 -9.53 9.34
C SER A 203 -16.87 -8.92 8.72
N ASP A 204 -16.47 -7.72 9.12
CA ASP A 204 -15.30 -7.02 8.58
C ASP A 204 -14.00 -7.68 9.05
N PRO A 205 -13.21 -8.29 8.14
CA PRO A 205 -11.94 -8.94 8.49
C PRO A 205 -10.87 -7.97 8.97
N TRP A 206 -10.91 -6.69 8.58
CA TRP A 206 -9.93 -5.69 9.00
C TRP A 206 -10.00 -5.40 10.50
N ILE A 207 -11.18 -5.44 11.10
CA ILE A 207 -11.32 -5.26 12.55
C ILE A 207 -10.53 -6.33 13.31
N TYR A 208 -10.59 -7.58 12.84
CA TYR A 208 -9.84 -8.68 13.46
C TYR A 208 -8.33 -8.58 13.21
N ASN A 209 -7.91 -8.03 12.09
CA ASN A 209 -6.49 -7.70 11.90
C ASN A 209 -6.02 -6.63 12.90
N TYR A 210 -6.81 -5.59 13.15
CA TYR A 210 -6.47 -4.55 14.12
C TYR A 210 -6.45 -5.09 15.56
N LEU A 211 -7.41 -5.93 15.94
CA LEU A 211 -7.40 -6.65 17.23
C LEU A 211 -6.13 -7.51 17.35
N SER A 212 -5.80 -8.25 16.30
CA SER A 212 -4.58 -9.07 16.24
C SER A 212 -3.33 -8.23 16.47
N GLN A 213 -3.20 -7.09 15.80
CA GLN A 213 -2.07 -6.16 15.98
C GLN A 213 -2.00 -5.58 17.40
N ALA A 214 -3.14 -5.21 17.98
CA ALA A 214 -3.19 -4.68 19.34
C ALA A 214 -2.77 -5.74 20.38
N TYR A 215 -3.23 -6.99 20.24
CA TYR A 215 -2.77 -8.10 21.07
C TYR A 215 -1.28 -8.41 20.87
N GLN A 216 -0.79 -8.38 19.64
CA GLN A 216 0.63 -8.54 19.30
C GLN A 216 1.50 -7.50 20.02
N LYS A 217 1.10 -6.22 20.01
CA LYS A 217 1.82 -5.14 20.72
C LYS A 217 1.88 -5.37 22.23
N LYS A 218 0.94 -6.10 22.79
CA LYS A 218 0.93 -6.55 24.20
C LYS A 218 1.64 -7.89 24.43
N SER A 219 2.22 -8.51 23.39
CA SER A 219 2.81 -9.86 23.41
C SER A 219 1.82 -10.96 23.86
N LEU A 220 0.54 -10.74 23.65
CA LEU A 220 -0.55 -11.70 23.91
C LEU A 220 -0.74 -12.56 22.63
N TRP A 221 0.24 -13.45 22.37
CA TRP A 221 0.35 -14.17 21.12
C TRP A 221 -0.80 -15.11 20.80
N LYS A 222 -1.41 -15.70 21.83
CA LYS A 222 -2.56 -16.59 21.63
C LYS A 222 -3.74 -15.81 21.05
N GLU A 223 -4.11 -14.72 21.72
CA GLU A 223 -5.21 -13.84 21.31
C GLU A 223 -4.92 -13.17 19.95
N ALA A 224 -3.67 -12.78 19.72
CA ALA A 224 -3.23 -12.24 18.44
C ALA A 224 -3.46 -13.24 17.31
N LEU A 225 -3.02 -14.49 17.47
CA LEU A 225 -3.18 -15.55 16.48
C LEU A 225 -4.65 -15.97 16.27
N GLU A 226 -5.46 -15.99 17.34
CA GLU A 226 -6.89 -16.26 17.26
C GLU A 226 -7.61 -15.20 16.40
N ASN A 227 -7.33 -13.92 16.63
CA ASN A 227 -7.93 -12.82 15.86
C ASN A 227 -7.38 -12.78 14.42
N GLY A 228 -6.07 -12.93 14.22
CA GLY A 228 -5.48 -13.02 12.88
C GLY A 228 -6.08 -14.17 12.05
N TRP A 229 -6.34 -15.31 12.68
CA TRP A 229 -7.04 -16.42 12.03
C TRP A 229 -8.48 -16.06 11.65
N GLN A 230 -9.22 -15.38 12.54
CA GLN A 230 -10.56 -14.90 12.22
C GLN A 230 -10.57 -13.94 11.04
N ALA A 231 -9.58 -13.04 10.94
CA ALA A 231 -9.41 -12.16 9.80
C ALA A 231 -9.28 -12.95 8.48
N VAL A 232 -8.43 -13.99 8.46
CA VAL A 232 -8.28 -14.89 7.31
C VAL A 232 -9.60 -15.59 6.96
N GLU A 233 -10.31 -16.14 7.96
CA GLU A 233 -11.57 -16.87 7.72
C GLU A 233 -12.68 -15.98 7.15
N LYS A 234 -12.73 -14.72 7.56
CA LYS A 234 -13.73 -13.74 7.12
C LYS A 234 -13.39 -13.02 5.81
N SER A 235 -12.13 -13.06 5.39
CA SER A 235 -11.61 -12.29 4.24
C SER A 235 -12.13 -12.73 2.88
N GLY A 236 -12.81 -13.88 2.80
CA GLY A 236 -13.28 -14.40 1.52
C GLY A 236 -12.15 -14.75 0.54
N GLY A 237 -10.92 -14.90 1.02
CA GLY A 237 -9.74 -15.22 0.21
C GLY A 237 -8.88 -14.02 -0.20
N ASP A 238 -9.11 -12.86 0.38
CA ASP A 238 -8.25 -11.68 0.15
C ASP A 238 -6.82 -11.94 0.63
N GLU A 239 -5.86 -11.80 -0.28
CA GLU A 239 -4.43 -12.07 -0.08
C GLU A 239 -3.81 -11.24 1.04
N ALA A 240 -4.27 -10.00 1.26
CA ALA A 240 -3.74 -9.13 2.30
C ALA A 240 -3.84 -9.76 3.70
N HIS A 241 -4.96 -10.44 3.99
CA HIS A 241 -5.15 -11.11 5.28
C HIS A 241 -4.29 -12.35 5.43
N HIS A 242 -4.05 -13.09 4.35
CA HIS A 242 -3.12 -14.22 4.34
C HIS A 242 -1.68 -13.75 4.56
N ILE A 243 -1.27 -12.64 3.95
CA ILE A 243 0.04 -12.03 4.13
C ILE A 243 0.23 -11.59 5.58
N ASN A 244 -0.73 -10.83 6.13
CA ASN A 244 -0.69 -10.35 7.51
C ASN A 244 -0.59 -11.52 8.51
N PHE A 245 -1.35 -12.58 8.29
CA PHE A 245 -1.33 -13.76 9.14
C PHE A 245 0.00 -14.52 9.06
N GLY A 246 0.59 -14.62 7.87
CA GLY A 246 1.92 -15.20 7.68
C GLY A 246 3.00 -14.46 8.48
N TYR A 247 2.98 -13.12 8.43
CA TYR A 247 3.90 -12.30 9.23
C TYR A 247 3.64 -12.42 10.73
N LEU A 248 2.38 -12.46 11.15
CA LEU A 248 2.02 -12.67 12.55
C LEU A 248 2.57 -14.00 13.08
N LEU A 249 2.41 -15.08 12.31
CA LEU A 249 2.97 -16.40 12.65
C LEU A 249 4.50 -16.37 12.74
N TYR A 250 5.15 -15.65 11.79
CA TYR A 250 6.59 -15.48 11.81
C TYR A 250 7.06 -14.74 13.08
N GLU A 251 6.47 -13.61 13.42
CA GLU A 251 6.85 -12.83 14.59
C GLU A 251 6.57 -13.59 15.90
N ALA A 252 5.43 -14.27 15.98
CA ALA A 252 5.10 -15.13 17.12
C ALA A 252 6.11 -16.26 17.31
N SER A 253 6.65 -16.82 16.22
CA SER A 253 7.68 -17.87 16.29
C SER A 253 9.02 -17.35 16.83
N LEU A 254 9.38 -16.09 16.54
CA LEU A 254 10.57 -15.45 17.09
C LEU A 254 10.48 -15.26 18.61
N GLU A 255 9.29 -15.10 19.15
CA GLU A 255 8.99 -14.94 20.58
C GLU A 255 8.70 -16.28 21.29
N LYS A 256 9.13 -17.40 20.68
CA LYS A 256 9.03 -18.77 21.22
C LYS A 256 7.61 -19.31 21.43
N ALA A 257 6.65 -18.81 20.63
CA ALA A 257 5.30 -19.37 20.58
C ALA A 257 5.17 -20.56 19.60
N ASP A 258 6.25 -21.32 19.38
CA ASP A 258 6.41 -22.32 18.32
C ASP A 258 5.29 -23.37 18.27
N SER A 259 4.81 -23.85 19.45
CA SER A 259 3.74 -24.85 19.49
C SER A 259 2.40 -24.33 18.96
N LEU A 260 2.09 -23.05 19.19
CA LEU A 260 0.91 -22.39 18.65
C LEU A 260 1.06 -22.14 17.14
N CYS A 261 2.21 -21.59 16.73
CA CYS A 261 2.49 -21.27 15.34
C CYS A 261 2.40 -22.51 14.44
N GLY A 262 3.02 -23.63 14.82
CA GLY A 262 2.96 -24.88 14.06
C GLY A 262 1.55 -25.45 13.93
N GLY A 263 0.69 -25.27 14.94
CA GLY A 263 -0.72 -25.63 14.89
C GLY A 263 -1.50 -24.82 13.85
N TYR A 264 -1.36 -23.49 13.91
CA TYR A 264 -2.01 -22.59 12.96
C TYR A 264 -1.47 -22.74 11.53
N ALA A 265 -0.16 -22.92 11.36
CA ALA A 265 0.44 -23.13 10.03
C ALA A 265 -0.13 -24.39 9.33
N ARG A 266 -0.27 -25.51 10.06
CA ARG A 266 -0.91 -26.71 9.52
C ARG A 266 -2.37 -26.50 9.15
N LYS A 267 -3.16 -25.90 10.07
CA LYS A 267 -4.58 -25.57 9.82
C LYS A 267 -4.73 -24.66 8.60
N TRP A 268 -3.81 -23.72 8.43
CA TRP A 268 -3.79 -22.78 7.31
C TRP A 268 -3.50 -23.48 5.98
N LEU A 269 -2.49 -24.37 5.95
CA LEU A 269 -2.16 -25.21 4.79
C LEU A 269 -3.29 -26.15 4.40
N GLU A 270 -3.96 -26.77 5.38
CA GLU A 270 -5.08 -27.68 5.13
C GLU A 270 -6.28 -26.95 4.53
N LYS A 271 -6.58 -25.74 4.99
CA LYS A 271 -7.75 -24.98 4.58
C LYS A 271 -7.57 -24.24 3.25
N TYR A 272 -6.35 -23.78 2.95
CA TYR A 272 -6.05 -22.95 1.76
C TYR A 272 -4.84 -23.50 0.97
N PRO A 273 -4.84 -24.78 0.52
CA PRO A 273 -3.66 -25.42 -0.08
C PRO A 273 -3.24 -24.78 -1.41
N GLU A 274 -4.16 -24.14 -2.13
CA GLU A 274 -3.88 -23.52 -3.43
C GLU A 274 -3.39 -22.07 -3.33
N ASN A 275 -3.53 -21.43 -2.17
CA ASN A 275 -3.08 -20.07 -1.99
C ASN A 275 -1.54 -19.99 -1.97
N PRO A 276 -0.90 -19.15 -2.82
CA PRO A 276 0.57 -19.08 -2.93
C PRO A 276 1.27 -18.66 -1.63
N VAL A 277 0.67 -17.71 -0.89
CA VAL A 277 1.20 -17.21 0.38
C VAL A 277 1.18 -18.33 1.43
N VAL A 278 0.04 -19.00 1.55
CA VAL A 278 -0.16 -20.12 2.48
C VAL A 278 0.83 -21.25 2.21
N ARG A 279 0.95 -21.63 0.94
CA ARG A 279 1.83 -22.72 0.52
C ARG A 279 3.31 -22.41 0.79
N HIS A 280 3.71 -21.17 0.64
CA HIS A 280 5.09 -20.75 0.89
C HIS A 280 5.38 -20.58 2.39
N MET A 281 4.67 -19.66 3.04
CA MET A 281 4.86 -19.33 4.46
C MET A 281 4.47 -20.49 5.39
N GLY A 282 3.35 -21.15 5.10
CA GLY A 282 2.90 -22.30 5.90
C GLY A 282 3.92 -23.45 5.89
N LYS A 283 4.57 -23.72 4.75
CA LYS A 283 5.66 -24.70 4.68
C LYS A 283 6.92 -24.23 5.41
N ALA A 284 7.29 -22.96 5.29
CA ALA A 284 8.41 -22.40 6.03
C ALA A 284 8.24 -22.59 7.55
N LEU A 285 7.00 -22.40 8.04
CA LEU A 285 6.66 -22.48 9.46
C LEU A 285 6.32 -23.88 9.97
N SER A 286 6.09 -24.87 9.08
CA SER A 286 5.72 -26.22 9.49
C SER A 286 6.86 -27.25 9.38
N ASP A 287 7.54 -27.33 8.25
CA ASP A 287 8.55 -28.37 7.98
C ASP A 287 9.82 -27.88 7.25
N GLY A 288 9.89 -26.62 6.89
CA GLY A 288 11.03 -25.99 6.19
C GLY A 288 11.28 -26.52 4.78
N ARG A 289 10.48 -27.49 4.30
CA ARG A 289 10.60 -28.04 2.95
C ARG A 289 9.78 -27.24 1.97
N SER A 290 10.43 -26.56 1.05
CA SER A 290 9.73 -25.80 0.02
C SER A 290 10.22 -26.11 -1.38
N ALA A 291 9.49 -25.59 -2.38
CA ALA A 291 9.99 -25.51 -3.75
C ALA A 291 11.26 -24.67 -3.79
N PRO A 292 12.17 -24.91 -4.75
CA PRO A 292 13.46 -24.22 -4.84
C PRO A 292 13.33 -22.72 -5.16
N VAL A 293 12.14 -22.23 -5.46
CA VAL A 293 11.84 -20.83 -5.77
C VAL A 293 10.51 -20.45 -5.10
N ALA A 294 10.44 -19.25 -4.52
CA ALA A 294 9.19 -18.72 -4.00
C ALA A 294 8.16 -18.57 -5.15
N PRO A 295 6.87 -18.92 -4.92
CA PRO A 295 5.86 -18.74 -5.96
C PRO A 295 5.80 -17.29 -6.43
N PRO A 296 5.78 -17.01 -7.76
CA PRO A 296 5.72 -15.64 -8.26
C PRO A 296 4.51 -14.85 -7.74
N GLY A 297 3.35 -15.53 -7.53
CA GLY A 297 2.18 -14.92 -6.90
C GLY A 297 2.46 -14.42 -5.48
N TYR A 298 3.11 -15.25 -4.65
CA TYR A 298 3.51 -14.85 -3.30
C TYR A 298 4.38 -13.59 -3.30
N VAL A 299 5.44 -13.55 -4.12
CA VAL A 299 6.36 -12.40 -4.18
C VAL A 299 5.63 -11.16 -4.68
N ARG A 300 4.86 -11.28 -5.77
CA ARG A 300 4.09 -10.16 -6.32
C ARG A 300 3.12 -9.58 -5.30
N ASP A 301 2.31 -10.43 -4.65
CA ASP A 301 1.21 -9.99 -3.81
C ASP A 301 1.72 -9.30 -2.53
N ILE A 302 2.82 -9.81 -1.94
CA ILE A 302 3.52 -9.14 -0.84
C ILE A 302 3.97 -7.74 -1.25
N PHE A 303 4.70 -7.63 -2.37
CA PHE A 303 5.29 -6.36 -2.76
C PHE A 303 4.26 -5.37 -3.32
N ASP A 304 3.16 -5.82 -3.88
CA ASP A 304 2.05 -4.93 -4.27
C ASP A 304 1.36 -4.32 -3.05
N VAL A 305 1.19 -5.09 -1.95
CA VAL A 305 0.64 -4.59 -0.68
C VAL A 305 1.59 -3.57 -0.02
N PHE A 306 2.90 -3.85 0.00
CA PHE A 306 3.87 -3.00 0.67
C PHE A 306 4.34 -1.78 -0.15
N ALA A 307 4.08 -1.73 -1.45
CA ALA A 307 4.64 -0.71 -2.33
C ALA A 307 4.44 0.75 -1.85
N PRO A 308 3.28 1.17 -1.33
CA PRO A 308 3.07 2.56 -0.90
C PRO A 308 3.97 3.01 0.26
N ASP A 309 4.27 2.11 1.21
CA ASP A 309 5.00 2.42 2.44
C ASP A 309 6.40 1.80 2.46
N PHE A 310 6.82 1.16 1.36
CA PHE A 310 8.01 0.32 1.30
C PHE A 310 9.29 1.03 1.75
N GLU A 311 9.53 2.25 1.26
CA GLU A 311 10.76 2.99 1.63
C GLU A 311 10.77 3.41 3.10
N GLN A 312 9.61 3.73 3.66
CA GLN A 312 9.49 4.04 5.09
C GLN A 312 9.78 2.81 5.95
N VAL A 313 9.24 1.65 5.55
CA VAL A 313 9.53 0.37 6.22
C VAL A 313 11.02 0.04 6.13
N LEU A 314 11.64 0.15 4.96
CA LEU A 314 13.07 -0.09 4.79
C LEU A 314 13.94 0.84 5.63
N HIS A 315 13.53 2.10 5.78
CA HIS A 315 14.23 3.05 6.65
C HIS A 315 14.19 2.61 8.11
N SER A 316 13.05 2.13 8.60
CA SER A 316 12.91 1.61 9.97
C SER A 316 13.73 0.33 10.22
N LEU A 317 13.99 -0.46 9.17
CA LEU A 317 14.81 -1.67 9.22
C LEU A 317 16.32 -1.40 9.05
N GLU A 318 16.75 -0.15 8.95
CA GLU A 318 18.15 0.23 8.67
C GLU A 318 18.71 -0.50 7.43
N TYR A 319 17.93 -0.53 6.34
CA TYR A 319 18.26 -1.28 5.13
C TYR A 319 19.48 -0.72 4.40
N ARG A 320 20.52 -1.55 4.21
CA ARG A 320 21.83 -1.13 3.71
C ARG A 320 22.22 -1.67 2.35
N ALA A 321 21.47 -2.60 1.77
CA ALA A 321 21.91 -3.26 0.54
C ALA A 321 22.21 -2.30 -0.62
N PRO A 322 21.44 -1.23 -0.89
CA PRO A 322 21.79 -0.25 -1.93
C PRO A 322 23.13 0.46 -1.68
N ASP A 323 23.41 0.86 -0.44
CA ASP A 323 24.67 1.54 -0.06
C ASP A 323 25.87 0.60 -0.17
N LEU A 324 25.72 -0.65 0.23
CA LEU A 324 26.73 -1.69 0.11
C LEU A 324 27.07 -1.98 -1.36
N ILE A 325 26.07 -2.07 -2.23
CA ILE A 325 26.26 -2.23 -3.67
C ILE A 325 26.97 -1.00 -4.25
N LEU A 326 26.59 0.21 -3.85
CA LEU A 326 27.27 1.43 -4.27
C LEU A 326 28.75 1.44 -3.84
N GLY A 327 29.05 0.94 -2.63
CA GLY A 327 30.42 0.75 -2.15
C GLY A 327 31.21 -0.18 -3.09
N PHE A 328 30.67 -1.32 -3.46
CA PHE A 328 31.28 -2.26 -4.39
C PHE A 328 31.52 -1.64 -5.78
N LEU A 329 30.56 -0.85 -6.28
CA LEU A 329 30.74 -0.12 -7.55
C LEU A 329 31.91 0.89 -7.49
N ARG A 330 32.07 1.59 -6.37
CA ARG A 330 33.18 2.52 -6.16
C ARG A 330 34.52 1.80 -6.09
N ASP A 331 34.58 0.66 -5.43
CA ASP A 331 35.80 -0.15 -5.33
C ASP A 331 36.21 -0.68 -6.71
N ILE A 332 35.26 -1.16 -7.52
CA ILE A 332 35.55 -1.74 -8.84
C ILE A 332 35.90 -0.68 -9.88
N TYR A 333 35.20 0.44 -9.92
CA TYR A 333 35.33 1.45 -10.98
C TYR A 333 36.08 2.72 -10.54
N GLY A 334 36.31 2.88 -9.22
CA GLY A 334 36.84 4.09 -8.62
C GLY A 334 35.80 5.19 -8.42
N GLU A 335 36.03 6.07 -7.46
CA GLU A 335 35.05 7.10 -7.06
C GLU A 335 34.73 8.13 -8.17
N LYS A 336 35.70 8.42 -9.02
CA LYS A 336 35.57 9.48 -10.05
C LYS A 336 35.25 8.95 -11.45
N LYS A 337 35.36 7.64 -11.69
CA LYS A 337 35.11 7.03 -12.99
C LYS A 337 33.76 6.33 -13.01
N HIS A 338 32.88 6.76 -13.91
CA HIS A 338 31.60 6.14 -14.13
C HIS A 338 31.54 5.63 -15.56
N PRO A 339 32.04 4.40 -15.83
CA PRO A 339 31.99 3.83 -17.20
C PRO A 339 30.55 3.72 -17.65
N LYS A 340 30.27 4.25 -18.85
CA LYS A 340 28.93 4.27 -19.41
C LYS A 340 28.59 2.92 -20.03
N MET A 341 27.65 2.20 -19.43
CA MET A 341 27.25 0.87 -19.87
C MET A 341 25.73 0.67 -19.83
N ARG A 342 25.26 -0.40 -20.45
CA ARG A 342 23.88 -0.82 -20.30
C ARG A 342 23.75 -1.60 -18.99
N ILE A 343 22.79 -1.20 -18.17
CA ILE A 343 22.60 -1.71 -16.81
C ILE A 343 21.18 -2.26 -16.66
N LEU A 344 21.08 -3.43 -16.04
CA LEU A 344 19.83 -3.96 -15.52
C LEU A 344 19.83 -3.87 -13.99
N ASP A 345 18.80 -3.26 -13.47
CA ASP A 345 18.43 -3.32 -12.04
C ASP A 345 17.40 -4.44 -11.89
N ALA A 346 17.85 -5.61 -11.44
CA ALA A 346 17.08 -6.84 -11.39
C ALA A 346 16.38 -6.97 -10.04
N GLY A 347 15.04 -6.86 -10.04
CA GLY A 347 14.24 -6.65 -8.85
C GLY A 347 14.38 -5.22 -8.34
N CYS A 348 14.09 -4.26 -9.22
CA CYS A 348 14.39 -2.85 -8.95
C CYS A 348 13.54 -2.23 -7.83
N GLY A 349 12.45 -2.89 -7.41
CA GLY A 349 11.55 -2.41 -6.37
C GLY A 349 11.06 -0.99 -6.68
N THR A 350 11.09 -0.11 -5.68
CA THR A 350 10.78 1.32 -5.83
C THR A 350 11.90 2.13 -6.52
N GLY A 351 13.02 1.49 -6.90
CA GLY A 351 14.11 2.12 -7.65
C GLY A 351 15.21 2.77 -6.81
N LEU A 352 15.46 2.30 -5.61
CA LEU A 352 16.52 2.83 -4.72
C LEU A 352 17.91 2.73 -5.37
N CYS A 353 18.24 1.59 -5.98
CA CYS A 353 19.50 1.42 -6.70
C CYS A 353 19.55 2.27 -7.99
N GLY A 354 18.42 2.44 -8.68
CA GLY A 354 18.34 3.20 -9.93
C GLY A 354 18.87 4.64 -9.81
N VAL A 355 18.69 5.27 -8.64
CA VAL A 355 19.13 6.65 -8.40
C VAL A 355 20.64 6.82 -8.59
N PHE A 356 21.45 5.91 -8.08
CA PHE A 356 22.91 5.98 -8.26
C PHE A 356 23.38 5.26 -9.52
N LEU A 357 22.70 4.20 -9.97
CA LEU A 357 23.02 3.46 -11.19
C LEU A 357 22.94 4.34 -12.43
N LYS A 358 22.06 5.34 -12.44
CA LYS A 358 21.96 6.31 -13.55
C LYS A 358 23.28 6.99 -13.88
N LYS A 359 24.17 7.18 -12.91
CA LYS A 359 25.50 7.76 -13.14
C LYS A 359 26.41 6.85 -13.96
N TYR A 360 26.22 5.53 -13.90
CA TYR A 360 26.98 4.52 -14.63
C TYR A 360 26.31 4.11 -15.94
N ALA A 361 25.04 4.45 -16.13
CA ALA A 361 24.29 4.06 -17.30
C ALA A 361 24.72 4.86 -18.56
N SER A 362 24.77 4.18 -19.71
CA SER A 362 24.86 4.81 -21.02
C SER A 362 23.54 5.54 -21.35
N PHE A 363 23.53 6.34 -22.41
CA PHE A 363 22.31 6.98 -22.87
C PHE A 363 21.23 5.93 -23.14
N ARG A 364 20.07 6.08 -22.51
CA ARG A 364 18.94 5.11 -22.51
C ARG A 364 19.34 3.68 -22.09
N GLY A 365 20.34 3.55 -21.22
CA GLY A 365 20.92 2.26 -20.85
C GLY A 365 20.55 1.73 -19.49
N LEU A 366 19.64 2.36 -18.71
CA LEU A 366 19.18 1.85 -17.41
C LEU A 366 17.78 1.26 -17.55
N GLU A 367 17.70 -0.05 -17.35
CA GLU A 367 16.45 -0.82 -17.35
C GLU A 367 16.21 -1.37 -15.93
N GLY A 368 14.94 -1.37 -15.50
CA GLY A 368 14.51 -2.00 -14.26
C GLY A 368 13.51 -3.12 -14.55
N VAL A 369 13.66 -4.26 -13.89
CA VAL A 369 12.70 -5.36 -13.93
C VAL A 369 12.24 -5.67 -12.51
N ASP A 370 10.93 -5.83 -12.35
CA ASP A 370 10.32 -6.26 -11.09
C ASP A 370 9.03 -7.03 -11.36
N LEU A 371 8.64 -7.87 -10.42
CA LEU A 371 7.43 -8.68 -10.52
C LEU A 371 6.18 -7.89 -10.10
N SER A 372 6.34 -6.89 -9.21
CA SER A 372 5.28 -6.06 -8.65
C SER A 372 5.01 -4.84 -9.52
N ALA A 373 3.79 -4.71 -10.00
CA ALA A 373 3.34 -3.51 -10.70
C ALA A 373 3.25 -2.29 -9.74
N GLY A 374 2.99 -2.52 -8.46
CA GLY A 374 3.00 -1.51 -7.41
C GLY A 374 4.39 -0.88 -7.27
N MET A 375 5.41 -1.70 -7.09
CA MET A 375 6.81 -1.27 -7.01
C MET A 375 7.24 -0.48 -8.25
N LEU A 376 6.87 -0.94 -9.44
CA LEU A 376 7.23 -0.26 -10.69
C LEU A 376 6.56 1.11 -10.83
N ARG A 377 5.37 1.33 -10.26
CA ARG A 377 4.74 2.68 -10.22
C ARG A 377 5.58 3.65 -9.40
N GLU A 378 6.07 3.22 -8.23
CA GLU A 378 6.96 4.02 -7.39
C GLU A 378 8.31 4.29 -8.07
N ALA A 379 8.90 3.26 -8.71
CA ALA A 379 10.14 3.42 -9.49
C ALA A 379 9.98 4.41 -10.65
N ALA A 380 8.83 4.41 -11.34
CA ALA A 380 8.53 5.33 -12.43
C ALA A 380 8.48 6.79 -11.96
N ALA A 381 7.98 7.05 -10.75
CA ALA A 381 7.93 8.39 -10.16
C ALA A 381 9.33 9.01 -9.99
N LYS A 382 10.38 8.21 -9.81
CA LYS A 382 11.77 8.67 -9.68
C LYS A 382 12.40 9.16 -11.00
N LYS A 383 11.81 8.80 -12.16
CA LYS A 383 12.24 9.25 -13.50
C LYS A 383 13.72 8.94 -13.81
N VAL A 384 14.25 7.85 -13.26
CA VAL A 384 15.65 7.45 -13.46
C VAL A 384 15.82 6.37 -14.52
N TYR A 385 14.84 5.48 -14.69
CA TYR A 385 14.87 4.38 -15.65
C TYR A 385 14.45 4.81 -17.04
N ASN A 386 15.05 4.17 -18.03
CA ASN A 386 14.67 4.30 -19.44
C ASN A 386 13.58 3.30 -19.84
N LYS A 387 13.54 2.17 -19.14
CA LYS A 387 12.53 1.14 -19.32
C LYS A 387 12.27 0.44 -17.98
N LEU A 388 11.00 0.23 -17.67
CA LEU A 388 10.54 -0.58 -16.54
C LEU A 388 9.73 -1.76 -17.08
N ILE A 389 9.99 -2.95 -16.57
CA ILE A 389 9.48 -4.22 -17.09
C ILE A 389 8.84 -4.99 -15.93
N CYS A 390 7.53 -5.30 -16.05
CA CYS A 390 6.82 -6.14 -15.09
C CYS A 390 6.94 -7.61 -15.53
N ARG A 391 7.97 -8.31 -15.04
CA ARG A 391 8.24 -9.72 -15.34
C ARG A 391 9.08 -10.39 -14.26
N GLU A 392 9.02 -11.72 -14.22
CA GLU A 392 9.97 -12.55 -13.46
C GLU A 392 11.39 -12.38 -14.07
N ILE A 393 12.39 -12.30 -13.19
CA ILE A 393 13.78 -11.94 -13.57
C ILE A 393 14.40 -12.98 -14.48
N THR A 394 14.29 -14.27 -14.14
CA THR A 394 14.89 -15.35 -14.92
C THR A 394 14.23 -15.48 -16.28
N ASP A 395 12.90 -15.31 -16.34
CA ASP A 395 12.15 -15.25 -17.59
C ASP A 395 12.61 -14.06 -18.46
N TRP A 396 12.75 -12.88 -17.88
CA TRP A 396 13.25 -11.71 -18.60
C TRP A 396 14.65 -11.94 -19.15
N LEU A 397 15.59 -12.41 -18.32
CA LEU A 397 16.99 -12.63 -18.71
C LEU A 397 17.13 -13.66 -19.83
N ASN A 398 16.33 -14.72 -19.82
CA ASN A 398 16.34 -15.75 -20.86
C ASN A 398 15.78 -15.26 -22.21
N ASN A 399 14.88 -14.28 -22.19
CA ASN A 399 14.17 -13.81 -23.38
C ASN A 399 14.70 -12.46 -23.91
N VAL A 400 15.66 -11.81 -23.24
CA VAL A 400 16.19 -10.53 -23.66
C VAL A 400 17.30 -10.70 -24.69
N ASN A 401 17.16 -10.00 -25.81
CA ASN A 401 18.23 -9.96 -26.88
C ASN A 401 19.37 -8.98 -26.54
N THR A 402 19.22 -8.22 -25.48
CA THR A 402 20.19 -7.22 -25.03
C THR A 402 21.28 -7.89 -24.20
N ARG A 403 22.51 -7.37 -24.32
CA ARG A 403 23.60 -7.76 -23.43
C ARG A 403 23.99 -6.61 -22.54
N TYR A 404 23.93 -6.85 -21.23
CA TYR A 404 24.23 -5.85 -20.19
C TYR A 404 25.72 -5.81 -19.87
N GLY A 405 26.23 -4.62 -19.56
CA GLY A 405 27.58 -4.45 -19.00
C GLY A 405 27.61 -4.67 -17.49
N LEU A 406 26.45 -4.43 -16.84
CA LEU A 406 26.27 -4.61 -15.41
C LEU A 406 24.84 -5.07 -15.15
N VAL A 407 24.68 -6.04 -14.26
CA VAL A 407 23.42 -6.39 -13.61
C VAL A 407 23.59 -6.16 -12.10
N VAL A 408 22.63 -5.47 -11.50
CA VAL A 408 22.58 -5.25 -10.05
C VAL A 408 21.33 -5.89 -9.49
N SER A 409 21.40 -6.47 -8.30
CA SER A 409 20.24 -7.05 -7.60
C SER A 409 20.39 -6.91 -6.10
N ALA A 410 19.54 -6.10 -5.48
CA ALA A 410 19.56 -5.80 -4.06
C ALA A 410 18.42 -6.52 -3.33
N ASP A 411 18.74 -7.51 -2.53
CA ASP A 411 17.83 -8.27 -1.63
C ASP A 411 16.66 -8.98 -2.37
N VAL A 412 16.93 -9.46 -3.57
CA VAL A 412 15.95 -10.14 -4.43
C VAL A 412 16.20 -11.64 -4.54
N PHE A 413 17.46 -12.06 -4.64
CA PHE A 413 17.81 -13.49 -4.77
C PHE A 413 17.45 -14.29 -3.52
N THR A 414 17.14 -13.62 -2.43
CA THR A 414 16.56 -14.19 -1.21
C THR A 414 15.16 -14.81 -1.39
N TYR A 415 14.50 -14.60 -2.54
CA TYR A 415 13.25 -15.27 -2.91
C TYR A 415 13.46 -16.48 -3.84
N ILE A 416 14.72 -16.84 -4.11
CA ILE A 416 15.12 -17.96 -4.96
C ILE A 416 16.11 -18.82 -4.16
N GLY A 417 15.74 -20.06 -3.84
CA GLY A 417 16.61 -20.99 -3.10
C GLY A 417 17.69 -21.56 -4.03
N ASP A 418 17.26 -22.22 -5.11
CA ASP A 418 18.17 -22.72 -6.13
C ASP A 418 18.45 -21.65 -7.18
N LEU A 419 19.67 -21.15 -7.19
CA LEU A 419 20.11 -20.07 -8.05
C LEU A 419 20.69 -20.53 -9.40
N GLU A 420 20.78 -21.84 -9.70
CA GLU A 420 21.44 -22.37 -10.90
C GLU A 420 20.85 -21.79 -12.21
N ASN A 421 19.53 -21.83 -12.36
CA ASN A 421 18.85 -21.29 -13.54
C ASN A 421 19.02 -19.77 -13.67
N LEU A 422 18.95 -19.05 -12.57
CA LEU A 422 19.16 -17.60 -12.55
C LEU A 422 20.59 -17.23 -12.98
N PHE A 423 21.61 -17.92 -12.46
CA PHE A 423 23.00 -17.64 -12.81
C PHE A 423 23.32 -17.98 -14.26
N SER A 424 22.75 -19.07 -14.79
CA SER A 424 22.82 -19.39 -16.21
C SER A 424 22.23 -18.29 -17.09
N ALA A 425 21.04 -17.78 -16.70
CA ALA A 425 20.38 -16.68 -17.40
C ALA A 425 21.18 -15.35 -17.30
N LEU A 426 21.72 -15.03 -16.12
CA LEU A 426 22.61 -13.87 -15.91
C LEU A 426 23.86 -13.96 -16.80
N PHE A 427 24.51 -15.13 -16.85
CA PHE A 427 25.67 -15.35 -17.69
C PHE A 427 25.32 -15.14 -19.18
N GLY A 428 24.17 -15.68 -19.62
CA GLY A 428 23.67 -15.46 -20.98
C GLY A 428 23.42 -13.99 -21.31
N ALA A 429 22.85 -13.22 -20.38
CA ALA A 429 22.46 -11.83 -20.60
C ALA A 429 23.62 -10.81 -20.49
N LEU A 430 24.75 -11.20 -19.91
CA LEU A 430 25.92 -10.32 -19.75
C LEU A 430 26.82 -10.31 -20.99
N LYS A 431 27.44 -9.16 -21.26
CA LYS A 431 28.53 -9.01 -22.21
C LYS A 431 29.80 -9.72 -21.72
N LYS A 432 30.77 -9.96 -22.61
CA LYS A 432 32.12 -10.32 -22.23
C LYS A 432 32.67 -9.27 -21.24
N ASN A 433 33.25 -9.72 -20.14
CA ASN A 433 33.69 -8.89 -19.00
C ASN A 433 32.58 -8.09 -18.32
N GLY A 434 31.30 -8.38 -18.58
CA GLY A 434 30.17 -7.83 -17.86
C GLY A 434 30.13 -8.36 -16.41
N ARG A 435 29.54 -7.61 -15.52
CA ARG A 435 29.52 -7.91 -14.09
C ARG A 435 28.11 -8.11 -13.57
N VAL A 436 28.01 -8.91 -12.53
CA VAL A 436 26.84 -8.95 -11.66
C VAL A 436 27.25 -8.55 -10.24
N ILE A 437 26.46 -7.68 -9.60
CA ILE A 437 26.61 -7.31 -8.18
C ILE A 437 25.28 -7.56 -7.50
N PHE A 438 25.28 -8.39 -6.47
CA PHE A 438 24.05 -8.80 -5.81
C PHE A 438 24.23 -9.04 -4.32
N THR A 439 23.11 -9.12 -3.59
CA THR A 439 23.09 -9.54 -2.19
C THR A 439 22.28 -10.81 -2.01
N VAL A 440 22.67 -11.64 -1.04
CA VAL A 440 21.94 -12.80 -0.55
C VAL A 440 21.99 -12.84 0.97
N SER A 441 20.95 -13.36 1.61
CA SER A 441 20.96 -13.62 3.05
C SER A 441 21.80 -14.85 3.39
N GLU A 442 22.57 -14.79 4.49
CA GLU A 442 23.48 -15.85 4.95
C GLU A 442 22.72 -17.04 5.54
N ASN A 443 23.05 -18.26 5.12
CA ASN A 443 22.67 -19.47 5.83
C ASN A 443 23.78 -19.86 6.82
N SER A 444 23.57 -19.52 8.07
CA SER A 444 24.39 -19.98 9.20
C SER A 444 23.67 -21.00 10.09
N LEU A 445 22.46 -21.45 9.70
CA LEU A 445 21.60 -22.27 10.53
C LEU A 445 21.80 -23.77 10.31
N ASN A 446 22.22 -24.18 9.11
CA ASN A 446 22.40 -25.59 8.76
C ASN A 446 23.40 -25.75 7.60
N ASP A 447 23.71 -27.02 7.23
CA ASP A 447 24.69 -27.32 6.21
C ASP A 447 24.12 -27.39 4.77
N SER A 448 22.86 -27.08 4.56
CA SER A 448 22.27 -27.05 3.24
C SER A 448 22.80 -25.88 2.42
N ASP A 449 22.97 -26.05 1.12
CA ASP A 449 23.39 -25.02 0.16
C ASP A 449 22.51 -23.79 0.24
N TRP A 450 21.21 -24.02 0.33
CA TRP A 450 20.18 -23.02 0.59
C TRP A 450 19.08 -23.61 1.48
N PHE A 451 18.36 -22.74 2.15
CA PHE A 451 17.35 -23.13 3.13
C PHE A 451 16.22 -22.09 3.17
N LEU A 452 14.95 -22.54 3.16
CA LEU A 452 13.82 -21.65 3.38
C LEU A 452 13.67 -21.35 4.87
N HIS A 453 13.95 -20.12 5.24
CA HIS A 453 13.78 -19.62 6.60
C HIS A 453 12.31 -19.33 6.91
N ILE A 454 11.94 -19.34 8.20
CA ILE A 454 10.58 -19.04 8.67
C ILE A 454 10.08 -17.64 8.27
N SER A 455 10.98 -16.72 7.91
CA SER A 455 10.65 -15.41 7.33
C SER A 455 10.10 -15.46 5.89
N GLY A 456 10.00 -16.64 5.29
CA GLY A 456 9.64 -16.81 3.88
C GLY A 456 10.75 -16.47 2.90
N ARG A 457 11.98 -16.23 3.38
CA ARG A 457 13.17 -15.96 2.55
C ARG A 457 14.11 -17.15 2.53
N PHE A 458 14.81 -17.32 1.41
CA PHE A 458 15.88 -18.28 1.31
C PHE A 458 17.19 -17.69 1.81
N LEU A 459 17.90 -18.49 2.59
CA LEU A 459 19.25 -18.21 3.07
C LEU A 459 20.23 -19.06 2.26
N HIS A 460 21.42 -18.55 1.96
CA HIS A 460 22.41 -19.20 1.11
C HIS A 460 23.76 -19.32 1.82
N ARG A 461 24.42 -20.45 1.66
CA ARG A 461 25.80 -20.63 2.11
C ARG A 461 26.78 -19.94 1.16
N ARG A 462 27.86 -19.43 1.72
CA ARG A 462 28.93 -18.80 0.94
C ARG A 462 29.55 -19.80 -0.05
N GLU A 463 29.82 -21.02 0.38
CA GLU A 463 30.42 -22.07 -0.42
C GLU A 463 29.54 -22.44 -1.62
N TYR A 464 28.22 -22.40 -1.46
CA TYR A 464 27.29 -22.61 -2.57
C TYR A 464 27.41 -21.52 -3.61
N ILE A 465 27.45 -20.24 -3.19
CA ILE A 465 27.58 -19.09 -4.10
C ILE A 465 28.90 -19.15 -4.84
N GLU A 466 30.02 -19.40 -4.15
CA GLU A 466 31.35 -19.48 -4.77
C GLU A 466 31.43 -20.63 -5.79
N ARG A 467 30.91 -21.81 -5.44
CA ARG A 467 30.85 -22.97 -6.33
C ARG A 467 29.98 -22.69 -7.57
N LEU A 468 28.81 -22.09 -7.37
CA LEU A 468 27.89 -21.79 -8.46
C LEU A 468 28.45 -20.75 -9.44
N LEU A 469 29.12 -19.73 -8.95
CA LEU A 469 29.84 -18.76 -9.79
C LEU A 469 30.88 -19.44 -10.67
N LEU A 470 31.70 -20.30 -10.08
CA LEU A 470 32.75 -21.04 -10.82
C LEU A 470 32.13 -21.95 -11.89
N GLN A 471 31.12 -22.74 -11.54
CA GLN A 471 30.43 -23.66 -12.45
C GLN A 471 29.79 -22.96 -13.63
N THR A 472 29.26 -21.74 -13.41
CA THR A 472 28.60 -20.94 -14.45
C THR A 472 29.61 -20.18 -15.32
N GLY A 473 30.90 -20.12 -14.95
CA GLY A 473 31.95 -19.41 -15.69
C GLY A 473 32.14 -17.94 -15.27
N PHE A 474 31.68 -17.60 -14.11
CA PHE A 474 32.00 -16.31 -13.49
C PHE A 474 33.31 -16.37 -12.72
N GLU A 475 34.03 -15.28 -12.75
CA GLU A 475 35.15 -15.00 -11.84
C GLU A 475 34.64 -14.18 -10.65
N LEU A 476 34.82 -14.68 -9.45
CA LEU A 476 34.54 -13.94 -8.24
C LEU A 476 35.54 -12.80 -8.05
N GLU A 477 35.12 -11.54 -8.15
CA GLU A 477 35.98 -10.37 -7.94
C GLU A 477 36.00 -9.94 -6.46
N LYS A 478 34.86 -10.01 -5.78
CA LYS A 478 34.75 -9.63 -4.37
C LYS A 478 33.53 -10.28 -3.73
N ILE A 479 33.69 -10.71 -2.48
CA ILE A 479 32.61 -11.13 -1.59
C ILE A 479 32.86 -10.57 -0.18
N SER A 480 31.87 -9.97 0.45
CA SER A 480 31.94 -9.46 1.81
C SER A 480 30.71 -9.91 2.60
N ARG A 481 30.91 -10.30 3.85
CA ARG A 481 29.84 -10.56 4.80
C ARG A 481 29.45 -9.23 5.47
N GLU A 482 28.18 -8.83 5.32
CA GLU A 482 27.69 -7.52 5.76
C GLU A 482 26.36 -7.68 6.50
N LYS A 483 26.07 -6.75 7.40
CA LYS A 483 24.72 -6.55 7.91
C LYS A 483 23.87 -5.89 6.80
N LEU A 484 22.82 -6.59 6.35
CA LEU A 484 21.95 -6.10 5.29
C LEU A 484 20.83 -5.20 5.82
N ARG A 485 20.26 -5.56 6.97
CA ARG A 485 19.16 -4.85 7.65
C ARG A 485 18.95 -5.37 9.06
N ASN A 486 18.06 -4.73 9.79
CA ASN A 486 17.43 -5.29 10.99
C ASN A 486 16.09 -5.97 10.63
N GLU A 487 15.66 -6.94 11.43
CA GLU A 487 14.37 -7.59 11.32
C GLU A 487 13.88 -7.89 12.75
N GLY A 488 12.90 -7.11 13.23
CA GLY A 488 12.59 -7.08 14.67
C GLY A 488 13.81 -6.66 15.50
N ASN A 489 14.14 -7.48 16.49
CA ASN A 489 15.31 -7.28 17.37
C ASN A 489 16.59 -7.99 16.86
N SER A 490 16.56 -8.57 15.66
CA SER A 490 17.66 -9.37 15.11
C SER A 490 18.30 -8.68 13.91
N GLU A 491 19.62 -8.86 13.76
CA GLU A 491 20.35 -8.43 12.59
C GLU A 491 20.32 -9.49 11.50
N VAL A 492 20.00 -9.10 10.29
CA VAL A 492 20.07 -9.97 9.11
C VAL A 492 21.41 -9.77 8.43
N TRP A 493 22.23 -10.81 8.51
CA TRP A 493 23.53 -10.86 7.85
C TRP A 493 23.41 -11.52 6.48
N GLY A 494 24.32 -11.16 5.59
CA GLY A 494 24.35 -11.72 4.24
C GLY A 494 25.65 -11.41 3.53
N TYR A 495 25.69 -11.77 2.26
CA TYR A 495 26.85 -11.52 1.41
C TYR A 495 26.52 -10.50 0.35
N VAL A 496 27.42 -9.55 0.15
CA VAL A 496 27.50 -8.71 -1.05
C VAL A 496 28.53 -9.33 -1.96
N VAL A 497 28.16 -9.63 -3.18
CA VAL A 497 28.99 -10.38 -4.13
C VAL A 497 29.12 -9.60 -5.43
N ALA A 498 30.35 -9.48 -5.93
CA ALA A 498 30.64 -8.99 -7.26
C ALA A 498 31.38 -10.07 -8.05
N ALA A 499 30.86 -10.42 -9.21
CA ALA A 499 31.43 -11.41 -10.10
C ALA A 499 31.44 -10.91 -11.55
N ARG A 500 32.46 -11.33 -12.31
CA ARG A 500 32.70 -10.95 -13.70
C ARG A 500 32.55 -12.16 -14.61
N LYS A 501 31.81 -11.99 -15.71
CA LYS A 501 31.74 -12.99 -16.78
C LYS A 501 33.13 -13.10 -17.45
N GLN A 502 33.74 -14.29 -17.33
CA GLN A 502 34.98 -14.55 -18.05
C GLN A 502 34.76 -14.49 -19.57
N GLY A 503 35.72 -13.92 -20.24
CA GLY A 503 35.70 -13.90 -21.69
C GLY A 503 36.28 -15.21 -22.23
N ALA A 504 35.47 -16.03 -22.91
CA ALA A 504 36.00 -17.04 -23.79
C ALA A 504 36.75 -16.41 -24.97
#